data_b6da85a44bc35df11e6dacc117bb9ef0
#
_entry.id   b6da85a44bc35df11e6dacc117bb9ef0
#
_cell.length_a   1.000
_cell.length_b   1.000
_cell.length_c   1.000
_cell.angle_alpha   90.00
_cell.angle_beta   90.00
_cell.angle_gamma   90.00
#
_symmetry.space_group_name_H-M   'P 1'
#
loop_
_entity.id
_entity.type
_entity.pdbx_description
1 polymer ?
#
loop_
_entity_poly.entity_id
_entity_poly.type
_entity_poly.pdbx_seq_one_letter_code
_entity_poly.pdbx_strand_id
1 'polypeptide(L)'
;LVQVPLFHCFGCVVAVLGAFTHGASIHLVPWFDPSWSLKVIRERAITCVHGVPTMFQALLDHPAAQESPIRSVRTGTMAGAVCPRSLMERLMRDWS
;
A
#
# COMPACT_ATOMS: atom_id res chain seq x y z
N LEU A 1 3.06 -2.07 -4.69
CA LEU A 1 3.28 -2.99 -3.57
C LEU A 1 2.07 -3.90 -3.39
N VAL A 2 2.29 -5.20 -3.33
CA VAL A 2 1.26 -6.21 -3.07
C VAL A 2 1.48 -6.77 -1.67
N GLN A 3 0.61 -6.39 -0.76
CA GLN A 3 0.63 -6.80 0.65
C GLN A 3 -0.70 -7.46 1.08
N VAL A 4 -1.59 -7.68 0.12
CA VAL A 4 -2.87 -8.37 0.32
C VAL A 4 -2.74 -9.82 -0.15
N PRO A 5 -3.53 -10.77 0.43
CA PRO A 5 -3.39 -12.18 0.10
C PRO A 5 -3.65 -12.51 -1.37
N LEU A 6 -2.80 -13.33 -1.96
CA LEU A 6 -2.93 -13.77 -3.36
C LEU A 6 -4.07 -14.78 -3.57
N PHE A 7 -4.54 -15.42 -2.50
CA PHE A 7 -5.73 -16.30 -2.58
C PHE A 7 -7.05 -15.53 -2.59
N HIS A 8 -7.01 -14.20 -2.50
CA HIS A 8 -8.15 -13.31 -2.63
C HIS A 8 -8.05 -12.54 -3.95
N CYS A 9 -9.19 -12.22 -4.59
CA CYS A 9 -9.20 -11.46 -5.85
C CYS A 9 -8.52 -10.10 -5.76
N PHE A 10 -8.50 -9.46 -4.60
CA PHE A 10 -7.79 -8.20 -4.40
C PHE A 10 -6.28 -8.35 -4.67
N GLY A 11 -5.64 -9.38 -4.16
CA GLY A 11 -4.22 -9.65 -4.43
C GLY A 11 -3.98 -10.23 -5.82
N CYS A 12 -4.70 -11.29 -6.17
CA CYS A 12 -4.51 -12.01 -7.43
C CYS A 12 -4.92 -11.17 -8.66
N VAL A 13 -6.11 -10.61 -8.66
CA VAL A 13 -6.67 -9.94 -9.84
C VAL A 13 -6.30 -8.46 -9.86
N VAL A 14 -6.67 -7.70 -8.83
CA VAL A 14 -6.46 -6.25 -8.82
C VAL A 14 -4.97 -5.91 -8.79
N ALA A 15 -4.22 -6.49 -7.86
CA ALA A 15 -2.81 -6.13 -7.70
C ALA A 15 -1.91 -6.85 -8.71
N VAL A 16 -1.91 -8.17 -8.76
CA VAL A 16 -0.94 -8.92 -9.60
C VAL A 16 -1.32 -8.88 -11.07
N LEU A 17 -2.51 -9.31 -11.46
CA LEU A 17 -2.91 -9.28 -12.87
C LEU A 17 -3.02 -7.85 -13.40
N GLY A 18 -3.52 -6.92 -12.59
CA GLY A 18 -3.57 -5.51 -12.95
C GLY A 18 -2.20 -4.94 -13.26
N ALA A 19 -1.21 -5.21 -12.41
CA ALA A 19 0.17 -4.77 -12.66
C ALA A 19 0.79 -5.48 -13.87
N PHE A 20 0.62 -6.78 -13.98
CA PHE A 20 1.19 -7.59 -15.06
C PHE A 20 0.68 -7.17 -16.43
N THR A 21 -0.63 -6.97 -16.59
CA THR A 21 -1.25 -6.55 -17.86
C THR A 21 -0.84 -5.14 -18.31
N HIS A 22 -0.35 -4.32 -17.39
CA HIS A 22 0.12 -2.96 -17.68
C HIS A 22 1.66 -2.84 -17.68
N GLY A 23 2.38 -3.95 -17.63
CA GLY A 23 3.84 -3.95 -17.64
C GLY A 23 4.49 -3.29 -16.41
N ALA A 24 3.78 -3.23 -15.29
CA ALA A 24 4.28 -2.66 -14.06
C ALA A 24 5.12 -3.67 -13.27
N SER A 25 6.12 -3.17 -12.55
CA SER A 25 6.86 -4.00 -11.61
C SER A 25 6.03 -4.34 -10.38
N ILE A 26 6.22 -5.57 -9.86
CA ILE A 26 5.47 -6.09 -8.72
C ILE A 26 6.43 -6.37 -7.58
N HIS A 27 6.14 -5.82 -6.40
CA HIS A 27 6.84 -6.11 -5.17
C HIS A 27 5.88 -6.83 -4.22
N LEU A 28 6.16 -8.09 -3.94
CA LEU A 28 5.36 -8.92 -3.04
C LEU A 28 5.95 -8.87 -1.64
N VAL A 29 5.09 -8.75 -0.63
CA VAL A 29 5.45 -9.00 0.76
C VAL A 29 4.78 -10.29 1.22
N PRO A 30 5.51 -11.25 1.82
CA PRO A 30 4.98 -12.57 2.17
C PRO A 30 3.86 -12.50 3.21
N TRP A 31 3.92 -11.51 4.09
CA TRP A 31 2.91 -11.20 5.09
C TRP A 31 2.95 -9.69 5.36
N PHE A 32 1.84 -9.16 5.85
CA PHE A 32 1.78 -7.74 6.18
C PHE A 32 2.59 -7.43 7.45
N ASP A 33 3.56 -6.56 7.29
CA ASP A 33 4.35 -5.96 8.36
C ASP A 33 4.55 -4.48 8.03
N PRO A 34 4.05 -3.53 8.86
CA PRO A 34 4.15 -2.10 8.56
C PRO A 34 5.58 -1.61 8.37
N SER A 35 6.50 -2.06 9.22
CA SER A 35 7.92 -1.68 9.14
C SER A 35 8.54 -2.11 7.81
N TRP A 36 8.33 -3.37 7.45
CA TRP A 36 8.82 -3.92 6.18
C TRP A 36 8.19 -3.25 4.98
N SER A 37 6.87 -3.05 4.99
CA SER A 37 6.16 -2.36 3.90
C SER A 37 6.66 -0.94 3.70
N LEU A 38 6.83 -0.16 4.76
CA LEU A 38 7.38 1.20 4.70
C LEU A 38 8.80 1.22 4.15
N LYS A 39 9.63 0.27 4.57
CA LYS A 39 11.00 0.09 4.03
C LYS A 39 10.98 -0.16 2.52
N VAL A 40 10.17 -1.12 2.06
CA VAL A 40 10.04 -1.44 0.63
C VAL A 40 9.51 -0.24 -0.16
N ILE A 41 8.51 0.46 0.37
CA ILE A 41 7.95 1.66 -0.29
C ILE A 41 9.04 2.69 -0.57
N ARG A 42 9.92 2.94 0.39
CA ARG A 42 11.01 3.91 0.27
C ARG A 42 12.14 3.41 -0.63
N GLU A 43 12.68 2.24 -0.34
CA GLU A 43 13.84 1.70 -1.05
C GLU A 43 13.57 1.41 -2.53
N ARG A 44 12.34 1.04 -2.86
CA ARG A 44 11.92 0.71 -4.23
C ARG A 44 11.13 1.83 -4.90
N ALA A 45 11.01 2.98 -4.25
CA ALA A 45 10.22 4.10 -4.76
C ALA A 45 8.84 3.66 -5.28
N ILE A 46 8.12 2.88 -4.46
CA ILE A 46 6.83 2.31 -4.85
C ILE A 46 5.85 3.42 -5.20
N THR A 47 5.19 3.29 -6.34
CA THR A 47 4.24 4.29 -6.84
C THR A 47 2.78 3.93 -6.63
N CYS A 48 2.49 2.65 -6.37
CA CYS A 48 1.13 2.15 -6.19
C CYS A 48 1.07 1.17 -5.01
N VAL A 49 0.16 1.41 -4.07
CA VAL A 49 -0.02 0.58 -2.87
C VAL A 49 -1.47 0.13 -2.77
N HIS A 50 -1.67 -1.17 -2.62
CA HIS A 50 -2.97 -1.77 -2.36
C HIS A 50 -3.05 -2.28 -0.93
N GLY A 51 -4.19 -2.10 -0.28
CA GLY A 51 -4.38 -2.59 1.09
C GLY A 51 -5.82 -2.42 1.58
N VAL A 52 -6.11 -3.05 2.71
CA VAL A 52 -7.34 -2.81 3.45
C VAL A 52 -7.16 -1.63 4.40
N PRO A 53 -8.24 -0.98 4.88
CA PRO A 53 -8.14 0.21 5.73
C PRO A 53 -7.24 0.04 6.94
N THR A 54 -7.31 -1.11 7.63
CA THR A 54 -6.48 -1.40 8.81
C THR A 54 -4.98 -1.48 8.48
N MET A 55 -4.61 -1.91 7.28
CA MET A 55 -3.21 -1.89 6.82
C MET A 55 -2.72 -0.46 6.67
N PHE A 56 -3.49 0.41 6.01
CA PHE A 56 -3.11 1.82 5.86
C PHE A 56 -3.06 2.55 7.20
N GLN A 57 -3.98 2.24 8.11
CA GLN A 57 -3.94 2.79 9.47
C GLN A 57 -2.64 2.39 10.17
N ALA A 58 -2.28 1.10 10.12
CA ALA A 58 -1.05 0.60 10.72
C ALA A 58 0.23 1.22 10.09
N LEU A 59 0.23 1.43 8.77
CA LEU A 59 1.33 2.11 8.08
C LEU A 59 1.49 3.55 8.53
N LEU A 60 0.38 4.30 8.60
CA LEU A 60 0.41 5.72 8.99
C LEU A 60 0.75 5.91 10.48
N ASP A 61 0.34 4.99 11.34
CA ASP A 61 0.60 5.06 12.78
C ASP A 61 1.99 4.53 13.17
N HIS A 62 2.68 3.85 12.26
CA HIS A 62 4.01 3.32 12.55
C HIS A 62 5.04 4.43 12.71
N PRO A 63 5.92 4.39 13.73
CA PRO A 63 6.93 5.43 13.96
C PRO A 63 7.79 5.72 12.72
N ALA A 64 8.18 4.68 11.98
CA ALA A 64 8.95 4.83 10.75
C ALA A 64 8.25 5.66 9.67
N ALA A 65 6.91 5.80 9.70
CA ALA A 65 6.21 6.66 8.76
C ALA A 65 6.56 8.14 8.95
N GLN A 66 6.93 8.52 10.17
CA GLN A 66 7.26 9.90 10.54
C GLN A 66 8.74 10.26 10.30
N GLU A 67 9.61 9.27 10.08
CA GLU A 67 11.06 9.51 9.92
C GLU A 67 11.40 10.25 8.63
N SER A 68 10.67 9.98 7.56
CA SER A 68 10.83 10.68 6.29
C SER A 68 9.56 10.61 5.45
N PRO A 69 9.23 11.67 4.72
CA PRO A 69 8.02 11.70 3.89
C PRO A 69 8.06 10.65 2.77
N ILE A 70 6.93 9.97 2.56
CA ILE A 70 6.72 9.08 1.43
C ILE A 70 6.16 9.92 0.28
N ARG A 71 6.94 10.12 -0.76
CA ARG A 71 6.57 10.95 -1.92
C ARG A 71 6.46 10.17 -3.22
N SER A 72 6.81 8.89 -3.22
CA SER A 72 6.75 8.06 -4.42
C SER A 72 5.35 7.53 -4.72
N VAL A 73 4.55 7.30 -3.67
CA VAL A 73 3.20 6.76 -3.82
C VAL A 73 2.28 7.83 -4.41
N ARG A 74 1.70 7.53 -5.56
CA ARG A 74 0.78 8.42 -6.27
C ARG A 74 -0.61 7.83 -6.50
N THR A 75 -0.78 6.54 -6.27
CA THR A 75 -2.05 5.84 -6.48
C THR A 75 -2.11 4.56 -5.66
N GLY A 76 -3.29 3.98 -5.58
CA GLY A 76 -3.52 2.71 -4.91
C GLY A 76 -5.00 2.42 -4.75
N THR A 77 -5.29 1.35 -4.04
CA THR A 77 -6.67 0.97 -3.72
C THR A 77 -6.78 0.64 -2.24
N MET A 78 -7.70 1.29 -1.58
CA MET A 78 -8.11 0.94 -0.21
C MET A 78 -9.50 0.31 -0.29
N ALA A 79 -9.61 -0.98 -0.04
CA ALA A 79 -10.84 -1.74 -0.20
C ALA A 79 -10.90 -2.95 0.77
N GLY A 80 -11.98 -3.71 0.70
CA GLY A 80 -12.17 -4.92 1.52
C GLY A 80 -12.88 -4.67 2.86
N ALA A 81 -13.12 -3.40 3.21
CA ALA A 81 -13.90 -2.97 4.36
C ALA A 81 -14.39 -1.54 4.14
N VAL A 82 -15.16 -1.01 5.06
CA VAL A 82 -15.56 0.41 5.03
C VAL A 82 -14.32 1.28 5.11
N CYS A 83 -14.15 2.19 4.14
CA CYS A 83 -13.03 3.12 4.08
C CYS A 83 -13.40 4.43 4.79
N PRO A 84 -12.89 4.70 6.01
CA PRO A 84 -13.18 5.95 6.70
C PRO A 84 -12.64 7.15 5.91
N ARG A 85 -13.47 8.17 5.73
CA ARG A 85 -13.08 9.39 5.03
C ARG A 85 -11.86 10.05 5.66
N SER A 86 -11.82 10.12 6.99
CA SER A 86 -10.70 10.69 7.73
C SER A 86 -9.36 9.98 7.47
N LEU A 87 -9.40 8.65 7.31
CA LEU A 87 -8.22 7.85 6.96
C LEU A 87 -7.72 8.16 5.55
N MET A 88 -8.65 8.30 4.59
CA MET A 88 -8.31 8.69 3.22
C MET A 88 -7.69 10.09 3.16
N GLU A 89 -8.30 11.05 3.84
CA GLU A 89 -7.79 12.43 3.91
C GLU A 89 -6.41 12.48 4.54
N ARG A 90 -6.18 11.70 5.61
CA ARG A 90 -4.87 11.58 6.25
C ARG A 90 -3.84 10.99 5.29
N LEU A 91 -4.17 9.89 4.63
CA LEU A 91 -3.28 9.23 3.68
C LEU A 91 -2.87 10.17 2.54
N MET A 92 -3.84 10.88 1.97
CA MET A 92 -3.60 11.84 0.89
C MET A 92 -2.72 13.01 1.34
N ARG A 93 -2.88 13.48 2.56
CA ARG A 93 -2.05 14.56 3.12
C ARG A 93 -0.62 14.10 3.43
N ASP A 94 -0.48 12.92 4.02
CA ASP A 94 0.81 12.47 4.56
C ASP A 94 1.70 11.80 3.49
N TRP A 95 1.10 11.30 2.40
CA TRP A 95 1.81 10.60 1.32
C TRP A 95 1.79 11.35 -0.04
N SER A 96 1.39 12.59 -0.05
CA SER A 96 1.35 13.40 -1.28
C SER A 96 2.53 14.36 -1.39
#